data_16ec081b024ce54409eb193661d335ed
#
_entry.id   16ec081b024ce54409eb193661d335ed
#
_cell.length_a   1.000
_cell.length_b   1.000
_cell.length_c   1.000
_cell.angle_alpha   90.00
_cell.angle_beta   90.00
_cell.angle_gamma   90.00
#
_symmetry.space_group_name_H-M   'P 1'
#
loop_
_entity.id
_entity.type
_entity.pdbx_description
1 polymer ?
#
loop_
_entity_poly.entity_id
_entity_poly.type
_entity_poly.pdbx_seq_one_letter_code
_entity_poly.pdbx_strand_id
1 'polypeptide(L)'
;MKKSIDKKIARVGDVLTYMIKVWNEWNKNATGVEVTDSIATTVQFVSGSFVASRGSATISGNVIKWTIGNIAANGDTVTLRYQVKATQAGVHLNTAEISKTNEKDRDSTPGNGKGGEDDIDQQCFTVPFELCPTQKLEVSVPASLTNVQWYKNGGTTAVATGNVVLFSEVGTYTFTATNQTCPANGCCPVIIEAGTNCCPVDICVPFTVKKKRK
;
A
#
# COMPACT_ATOMS: atom_id res chain seq x y z
N MET A 1 5.75 -12.91 -10.53
CA MET A 1 4.34 -12.57 -10.18
C MET A 1 4.04 -11.09 -10.39
N LYS A 2 2.76 -10.65 -10.39
CA LYS A 2 2.37 -9.25 -10.52
C LYS A 2 1.17 -8.92 -9.62
N LYS A 3 1.27 -7.81 -8.90
CA LYS A 3 0.19 -7.25 -8.08
C LYS A 3 -0.36 -5.99 -8.74
N SER A 4 -1.64 -5.73 -8.62
CA SER A 4 -2.29 -4.51 -9.09
C SER A 4 -3.38 -4.06 -8.15
N ILE A 5 -3.77 -2.79 -8.25
CA ILE A 5 -4.87 -2.18 -7.51
C ILE A 5 -5.70 -1.33 -8.48
N ASP A 6 -6.99 -1.25 -8.26
CA ASP A 6 -7.93 -0.53 -9.13
C ASP A 6 -7.84 1.00 -9.01
N LYS A 7 -7.42 1.52 -7.85
CA LYS A 7 -7.28 2.97 -7.60
C LYS A 7 -5.97 3.28 -6.87
N LYS A 8 -5.35 4.40 -7.21
CA LYS A 8 -4.15 4.91 -6.51
C LYS A 8 -4.46 6.00 -5.48
N ILE A 9 -5.62 6.62 -5.58
CA ILE A 9 -6.12 7.63 -4.63
C ILE A 9 -7.51 7.20 -4.19
N ALA A 10 -7.77 7.24 -2.89
CA ALA A 10 -9.05 6.86 -2.30
C ALA A 10 -9.45 7.85 -1.21
N ARG A 11 -10.68 7.75 -0.73
CA ARG A 11 -11.20 8.44 0.45
C ARG A 11 -11.45 7.44 1.58
N VAL A 12 -11.49 7.92 2.82
CA VAL A 12 -11.94 7.09 3.94
C VAL A 12 -13.33 6.52 3.64
N GLY A 13 -13.47 5.21 3.78
CA GLY A 13 -14.70 4.49 3.46
C GLY A 13 -14.71 3.85 2.08
N ASP A 14 -13.85 4.25 1.14
CA ASP A 14 -13.75 3.63 -0.17
C ASP A 14 -13.32 2.16 -0.06
N VAL A 15 -13.89 1.35 -0.95
CA VAL A 15 -13.47 -0.04 -1.17
C VAL A 15 -12.59 -0.10 -2.41
N LEU A 16 -11.43 -0.75 -2.27
CA LEU A 16 -10.44 -0.94 -3.32
C LEU A 16 -10.25 -2.44 -3.58
N THR A 17 -9.96 -2.78 -4.83
CA THR A 17 -9.73 -4.16 -5.26
C THR A 17 -8.28 -4.39 -5.61
N TYR A 18 -7.64 -5.31 -4.91
CA TYR A 18 -6.34 -5.86 -5.30
C TYR A 18 -6.50 -7.08 -6.18
N MET A 19 -5.57 -7.24 -7.11
CA MET A 19 -5.43 -8.45 -7.91
C MET A 19 -3.98 -8.89 -7.89
N ILE A 20 -3.75 -10.16 -7.55
CA ILE A 20 -2.47 -10.86 -7.67
C ILE A 20 -2.58 -11.81 -8.86
N LYS A 21 -1.60 -11.76 -9.74
CA LYS A 21 -1.42 -12.66 -10.87
C LYS A 21 -0.12 -13.42 -10.71
N VAL A 22 -0.18 -14.75 -10.73
CA VAL A 22 0.98 -15.64 -10.67
C VAL A 22 0.98 -16.49 -11.92
N TRP A 23 2.14 -16.69 -12.53
CA TRP A 23 2.30 -17.53 -13.71
C TRP A 23 3.60 -18.32 -13.63
N ASN A 24 3.66 -19.43 -14.34
CA ASN A 24 4.84 -20.24 -14.43
C ASN A 24 5.48 -20.07 -15.83
N GLU A 25 6.63 -19.45 -15.88
CA GLU A 25 7.37 -19.19 -17.13
C GLU A 25 8.19 -20.40 -17.61
N TRP A 26 8.35 -21.39 -16.72
CA TRP A 26 9.22 -22.52 -17.01
C TRP A 26 8.48 -23.66 -17.74
N ASN A 27 9.30 -24.56 -18.30
CA ASN A 27 8.84 -25.75 -19.02
C ASN A 27 8.58 -26.98 -18.10
N LYS A 28 8.56 -26.78 -16.80
CA LYS A 28 8.18 -27.77 -15.78
C LYS A 28 7.09 -27.21 -14.88
N ASN A 29 6.25 -28.07 -14.35
CA ASN A 29 5.22 -27.66 -13.40
C ASN A 29 5.87 -27.14 -12.12
N ALA A 30 5.28 -26.07 -11.55
CA ALA A 30 5.54 -25.63 -10.20
C ALA A 30 4.49 -26.25 -9.27
N THR A 31 4.92 -26.83 -8.16
CA THR A 31 4.02 -27.53 -7.22
C THR A 31 4.13 -26.96 -5.81
N GLY A 32 3.06 -27.09 -5.03
CA GLY A 32 3.02 -26.59 -3.66
C GLY A 32 3.18 -25.07 -3.57
N VAL A 33 2.76 -24.33 -4.60
CA VAL A 33 2.91 -22.87 -4.67
C VAL A 33 1.98 -22.20 -3.67
N GLU A 34 2.55 -21.32 -2.84
CA GLU A 34 1.84 -20.46 -1.90
C GLU A 34 2.27 -19.00 -2.08
N VAL A 35 1.33 -18.08 -1.90
CA VAL A 35 1.58 -16.63 -1.88
C VAL A 35 1.19 -16.09 -0.52
N THR A 36 2.03 -15.24 0.02
CA THR A 36 1.75 -14.44 1.22
C THR A 36 1.59 -12.98 0.82
N ASP A 37 0.56 -12.32 1.33
CA ASP A 37 0.27 -10.92 1.02
C ASP A 37 -0.01 -10.17 2.33
N SER A 38 0.81 -9.15 2.60
CA SER A 38 0.75 -8.37 3.83
C SER A 38 0.07 -7.04 3.58
N ILE A 39 -1.23 -6.95 3.94
CA ILE A 39 -2.00 -5.71 3.84
C ILE A 39 -1.64 -4.75 4.99
N ALA A 40 -1.73 -3.45 4.74
CA ALA A 40 -1.47 -2.44 5.76
C ALA A 40 -2.43 -2.59 6.96
N THR A 41 -1.93 -2.40 8.19
CA THR A 41 -2.76 -2.42 9.41
C THR A 41 -3.81 -1.32 9.46
N THR A 42 -3.66 -0.34 8.60
CA THR A 42 -4.48 0.87 8.46
C THR A 42 -5.59 0.75 7.43
N VAL A 43 -5.85 -0.46 6.95
CA VAL A 43 -6.99 -0.80 6.10
C VAL A 43 -7.75 -1.97 6.69
N GLN A 44 -9.01 -2.12 6.32
CA GLN A 44 -9.85 -3.23 6.74
C GLN A 44 -10.06 -4.19 5.57
N PHE A 45 -9.76 -5.48 5.76
CA PHE A 45 -10.14 -6.51 4.81
C PHE A 45 -11.67 -6.63 4.72
N VAL A 46 -12.20 -6.74 3.50
CA VAL A 46 -13.63 -6.96 3.27
C VAL A 46 -13.90 -8.47 3.30
N SER A 47 -14.56 -8.93 4.33
CA SER A 47 -14.88 -10.35 4.52
C SER A 47 -15.66 -10.93 3.33
N GLY A 48 -15.32 -12.15 2.91
CA GLY A 48 -15.97 -12.82 1.79
C GLY A 48 -15.57 -12.31 0.40
N SER A 49 -14.58 -11.40 0.30
CA SER A 49 -14.19 -10.79 -0.97
C SER A 49 -13.15 -11.59 -1.78
N PHE A 50 -12.67 -12.73 -1.28
CA PHE A 50 -11.74 -13.57 -2.03
C PHE A 50 -12.39 -14.18 -3.27
N VAL A 51 -11.74 -13.99 -4.42
CA VAL A 51 -12.07 -14.67 -5.68
C VAL A 51 -10.76 -15.22 -6.25
N ALA A 52 -10.52 -16.51 -6.05
CA ALA A 52 -9.35 -17.21 -6.57
C ALA A 52 -9.72 -18.04 -7.80
N SER A 53 -8.94 -17.93 -8.87
CA SER A 53 -9.11 -18.78 -10.06
C SER A 53 -8.68 -20.24 -9.79
N ARG A 54 -7.81 -20.43 -8.80
CA ARG A 54 -7.32 -21.75 -8.34
C ARG A 54 -6.91 -21.68 -6.87
N GLY A 55 -7.10 -22.81 -6.15
CA GLY A 55 -6.74 -22.94 -4.75
C GLY A 55 -7.68 -22.20 -3.81
N SER A 56 -7.18 -21.86 -2.63
CA SER A 56 -7.95 -21.18 -1.60
C SER A 56 -7.12 -20.10 -0.90
N ALA A 57 -7.78 -19.03 -0.47
CA ALA A 57 -7.14 -17.95 0.28
C ALA A 57 -7.78 -17.79 1.66
N THR A 58 -6.95 -17.52 2.64
CA THR A 58 -7.35 -17.22 4.03
C THR A 58 -6.66 -15.96 4.50
N ILE A 59 -7.19 -15.33 5.55
CA ILE A 59 -6.56 -14.20 6.20
C ILE A 59 -6.43 -14.45 7.70
N SER A 60 -5.28 -14.12 8.27
CA SER A 60 -5.03 -14.12 9.70
C SER A 60 -4.35 -12.81 10.09
N GLY A 61 -5.00 -12.01 10.94
CA GLY A 61 -4.59 -10.63 11.15
C GLY A 61 -4.55 -9.85 9.83
N ASN A 62 -3.39 -9.35 9.46
CA ASN A 62 -3.18 -8.59 8.22
C ASN A 62 -2.47 -9.39 7.13
N VAL A 63 -2.31 -10.69 7.30
CA VAL A 63 -1.60 -11.56 6.36
C VAL A 63 -2.59 -12.47 5.65
N ILE A 64 -2.66 -12.33 4.33
CA ILE A 64 -3.38 -13.21 3.43
C ILE A 64 -2.44 -14.32 3.01
N LYS A 65 -2.87 -15.56 3.13
CA LYS A 65 -2.20 -16.73 2.58
C LYS A 65 -3.07 -17.32 1.49
N TRP A 66 -2.53 -17.39 0.26
CA TRP A 66 -3.17 -18.02 -0.88
C TRP A 66 -2.42 -19.32 -1.23
N THR A 67 -3.06 -20.45 -0.96
CA THR A 67 -2.56 -21.78 -1.32
C THR A 67 -3.06 -22.13 -2.71
N ILE A 68 -2.18 -22.03 -3.70
CA ILE A 68 -2.48 -22.26 -5.12
C ILE A 68 -2.40 -23.75 -5.46
N GLY A 69 -1.38 -24.43 -4.95
CA GLY A 69 -1.03 -25.80 -5.31
C GLY A 69 -0.15 -25.86 -6.55
N ASN A 70 -0.66 -26.42 -7.66
CA ASN A 70 0.13 -26.61 -8.87
C ASN A 70 -0.17 -25.56 -9.93
N ILE A 71 0.89 -25.05 -10.57
CA ILE A 71 0.83 -24.20 -11.76
C ILE A 71 1.54 -24.94 -12.88
N ALA A 72 0.80 -25.26 -13.97
CA ALA A 72 1.37 -26.01 -15.08
C ALA A 72 2.47 -25.23 -15.79
N ALA A 73 3.33 -25.94 -16.48
CA ALA A 73 4.41 -25.38 -17.30
C ALA A 73 3.89 -24.48 -18.43
N ASN A 74 4.79 -23.71 -19.01
CA ASN A 74 4.58 -22.94 -20.24
C ASN A 74 3.48 -21.89 -20.15
N GLY A 75 3.46 -21.11 -19.09
CA GLY A 75 2.66 -19.89 -18.97
C GLY A 75 1.28 -20.08 -18.35
N ASP A 76 0.98 -21.22 -17.71
CA ASP A 76 -0.24 -21.36 -16.89
C ASP A 76 -0.30 -20.21 -15.87
N THR A 77 -1.46 -19.60 -15.76
CA THR A 77 -1.67 -18.36 -15.01
C THR A 77 -2.85 -18.49 -14.06
N VAL A 78 -2.65 -18.05 -12.83
CA VAL A 78 -3.68 -18.02 -11.80
C VAL A 78 -3.82 -16.62 -11.20
N THR A 79 -5.01 -16.30 -10.71
CA THR A 79 -5.31 -14.98 -10.13
C THR A 79 -6.03 -15.10 -8.81
N LEU A 80 -5.73 -14.18 -7.90
CA LEU A 80 -6.50 -13.92 -6.69
C LEU A 80 -6.95 -12.45 -6.72
N ARG A 81 -8.24 -12.20 -6.45
CA ARG A 81 -8.79 -10.87 -6.17
C ARG A 81 -9.32 -10.84 -4.76
N TYR A 82 -9.19 -9.69 -4.13
CA TYR A 82 -9.80 -9.42 -2.83
C TYR A 82 -9.97 -7.91 -2.63
N GLN A 83 -10.75 -7.53 -1.65
CA GLN A 83 -11.08 -6.13 -1.39
C GLN A 83 -10.63 -5.69 0.01
N VAL A 84 -10.25 -4.42 0.09
CA VAL A 84 -9.98 -3.71 1.34
C VAL A 84 -10.77 -2.42 1.39
N LYS A 85 -11.12 -1.98 2.59
CA LYS A 85 -11.74 -0.68 2.85
C LYS A 85 -10.69 0.26 3.44
N ALA A 86 -10.55 1.45 2.89
CA ALA A 86 -9.71 2.51 3.44
C ALA A 86 -10.34 3.04 4.73
N THR A 87 -9.60 3.06 5.84
CA THR A 87 -10.14 3.44 7.16
C THR A 87 -9.59 4.76 7.69
N GLN A 88 -8.45 5.21 7.17
CA GLN A 88 -7.83 6.47 7.61
C GLN A 88 -6.94 7.07 6.51
N ALA A 89 -6.59 8.35 6.70
CA ALA A 89 -5.63 9.05 5.85
C ALA A 89 -4.24 8.41 5.95
N GLY A 90 -3.49 8.41 4.86
CA GLY A 90 -2.15 7.84 4.80
C GLY A 90 -1.76 7.27 3.47
N VAL A 91 -0.51 6.84 3.38
CA VAL A 91 0.00 6.00 2.29
C VAL A 91 -0.05 4.54 2.76
N HIS A 92 -0.81 3.73 2.06
CA HIS A 92 -1.08 2.34 2.40
C HIS A 92 -0.35 1.42 1.43
N LEU A 93 0.74 0.81 1.91
CA LEU A 93 1.56 -0.13 1.14
C LEU A 93 1.06 -1.55 1.37
N ASN A 94 1.10 -2.35 0.31
CA ASN A 94 0.69 -3.75 0.32
C ASN A 94 1.65 -4.58 -0.53
N THR A 95 2.29 -5.57 0.08
CA THR A 95 3.32 -6.42 -0.51
C THR A 95 2.85 -7.85 -0.59
N ALA A 96 2.97 -8.45 -1.77
CA ALA A 96 2.73 -9.88 -1.98
C ALA A 96 4.00 -10.56 -2.48
N GLU A 97 4.23 -11.80 -2.05
CA GLU A 97 5.39 -12.60 -2.39
C GLU A 97 4.98 -14.06 -2.58
N ILE A 98 5.56 -14.75 -3.56
CA ILE A 98 5.53 -16.21 -3.60
C ILE A 98 6.34 -16.69 -2.41
N SER A 99 5.67 -17.20 -1.38
CA SER A 99 6.31 -17.56 -0.12
C SER A 99 6.78 -19.01 -0.06
N LYS A 100 6.34 -19.84 -1.03
CA LYS A 100 6.72 -21.24 -1.09
C LYS A 100 6.51 -21.83 -2.47
N THR A 101 7.43 -22.68 -2.88
CA THR A 101 7.30 -23.67 -3.95
C THR A 101 8.09 -24.93 -3.56
N ASN A 102 7.76 -26.10 -4.14
CA ASN A 102 8.53 -27.33 -3.92
C ASN A 102 9.76 -27.38 -4.82
N GLU A 103 9.68 -26.79 -6.00
CA GLU A 103 10.79 -26.70 -6.95
C GLU A 103 11.64 -25.46 -6.60
N LYS A 104 12.95 -25.60 -6.86
CA LYS A 104 13.87 -24.46 -6.73
C LYS A 104 13.55 -23.43 -7.80
N ASP A 105 13.32 -22.20 -7.37
CA ASP A 105 13.25 -21.06 -8.28
C ASP A 105 14.64 -20.78 -8.88
N ARG A 106 14.67 -20.22 -10.09
CA ARG A 106 15.91 -20.06 -10.86
C ARG A 106 16.60 -18.73 -10.59
N ASP A 107 15.82 -17.70 -10.36
CA ASP A 107 16.25 -16.29 -10.31
C ASP A 107 15.73 -15.53 -9.09
N SER A 108 14.92 -16.19 -8.25
CA SER A 108 14.48 -15.65 -6.96
C SER A 108 14.52 -16.70 -5.85
N THR A 109 14.22 -16.29 -4.63
CA THR A 109 14.13 -17.18 -3.47
C THR A 109 12.82 -16.96 -2.75
N PRO A 110 11.84 -17.85 -2.88
CA PRO A 110 10.54 -17.70 -2.26
C PRO A 110 10.61 -17.44 -0.75
N GLY A 111 9.85 -16.42 -0.29
CA GLY A 111 9.71 -16.09 1.11
C GLY A 111 10.90 -15.38 1.76
N ASN A 112 11.80 -14.79 0.98
CA ASN A 112 12.97 -14.07 1.51
C ASN A 112 12.73 -12.56 1.72
N GLY A 113 11.61 -12.01 1.26
CA GLY A 113 11.24 -10.59 1.38
C GLY A 113 12.12 -9.63 0.61
N LYS A 114 12.92 -10.12 -0.34
CA LYS A 114 13.90 -9.30 -1.04
C LYS A 114 13.28 -8.60 -2.25
N GLY A 115 13.12 -7.29 -2.12
CA GLY A 115 12.60 -6.47 -3.21
C GLY A 115 13.47 -6.50 -4.46
N GLY A 116 12.80 -6.44 -5.63
CA GLY A 116 13.45 -6.47 -6.95
C GLY A 116 13.58 -7.87 -7.56
N GLU A 117 13.21 -8.92 -6.86
CA GLU A 117 13.01 -10.25 -7.41
C GLU A 117 11.64 -10.34 -8.11
N ASP A 118 11.43 -11.30 -8.98
CA ASP A 118 10.21 -11.42 -9.77
C ASP A 118 9.07 -12.16 -9.05
N ASP A 119 9.37 -12.76 -7.89
CA ASP A 119 8.45 -13.45 -6.99
C ASP A 119 7.79 -12.53 -5.94
N ILE A 120 8.16 -11.23 -5.91
CA ILE A 120 7.61 -10.22 -5.00
C ILE A 120 7.12 -9.00 -5.79
N ASP A 121 5.96 -8.44 -5.43
CA ASP A 121 5.47 -7.16 -5.98
C ASP A 121 4.69 -6.37 -4.93
N GLN A 122 4.76 -5.06 -5.05
CA GLN A 122 4.16 -4.11 -4.11
C GLN A 122 3.19 -3.18 -4.84
N GLN A 123 2.09 -2.85 -4.18
CA GLN A 123 1.18 -1.82 -4.60
C GLN A 123 0.82 -0.93 -3.42
N CYS A 124 0.57 0.33 -3.71
CA CYS A 124 0.12 1.28 -2.72
C CYS A 124 -1.06 2.11 -3.22
N PHE A 125 -1.75 2.74 -2.30
CA PHE A 125 -2.66 3.83 -2.57
C PHE A 125 -2.55 4.89 -1.47
N THR A 126 -2.98 6.10 -1.77
CA THR A 126 -3.00 7.22 -0.83
C THR A 126 -4.43 7.61 -0.50
N VAL A 127 -4.72 7.78 0.77
CA VAL A 127 -5.87 8.56 1.27
C VAL A 127 -5.33 9.91 1.71
N PRO A 128 -5.74 11.02 1.10
CA PRO A 128 -5.23 12.34 1.43
C PRO A 128 -5.39 12.70 2.89
N PHE A 129 -4.42 13.42 3.43
CA PHE A 129 -4.51 14.09 4.72
C PHE A 129 -5.21 15.44 4.56
N GLU A 130 -6.10 15.78 5.46
CA GLU A 130 -6.67 17.12 5.56
C GLU A 130 -5.90 17.92 6.61
N LEU A 131 -5.46 19.12 6.24
CA LEU A 131 -4.82 20.07 7.14
C LEU A 131 -5.63 21.36 7.24
N CYS A 132 -5.90 21.77 8.47
CA CYS A 132 -6.41 23.09 8.76
C CYS A 132 -5.29 24.14 8.78
N PRO A 133 -5.61 25.44 8.61
CA PRO A 133 -4.64 26.51 8.79
C PRO A 133 -3.91 26.36 10.14
N THR A 134 -2.60 26.57 10.14
CA THR A 134 -1.69 26.42 11.30
C THR A 134 -1.32 24.98 11.70
N GLN A 135 -1.99 23.95 11.17
CA GLN A 135 -1.58 22.57 11.39
C GLN A 135 -0.37 22.20 10.52
N LYS A 136 0.39 21.22 11.00
CA LYS A 136 1.51 20.61 10.26
C LYS A 136 1.37 19.10 10.30
N LEU A 137 1.71 18.46 9.18
CA LEU A 137 1.81 17.02 9.07
C LEU A 137 3.28 16.61 9.19
N GLU A 138 3.61 15.81 10.19
CA GLU A 138 4.90 15.14 10.24
C GLU A 138 4.87 13.91 9.35
N VAL A 139 5.84 13.82 8.46
CA VAL A 139 6.03 12.68 7.55
C VAL A 139 7.41 12.10 7.78
N SER A 140 7.47 10.78 7.96
CA SER A 140 8.73 10.06 8.13
C SER A 140 8.90 8.96 7.09
N VAL A 141 10.13 8.76 6.66
CA VAL A 141 10.57 7.61 5.87
C VAL A 141 11.61 6.81 6.65
N PRO A 142 11.88 5.54 6.29
CA PRO A 142 12.85 4.71 7.01
C PRO A 142 14.21 5.40 7.22
N ALA A 143 14.75 5.30 8.41
CA ALA A 143 16.06 5.89 8.76
C ALA A 143 17.23 5.29 7.97
N SER A 144 17.04 4.14 7.33
CA SER A 144 18.01 3.50 6.43
C SER A 144 18.17 4.23 5.09
N LEU A 145 17.23 5.12 4.72
CA LEU A 145 17.34 5.92 3.51
C LEU A 145 18.32 7.08 3.73
N THR A 146 19.16 7.34 2.75
CA THR A 146 20.18 8.41 2.80
C THR A 146 19.91 9.46 1.73
N ASN A 147 20.31 10.71 2.02
CA ASN A 147 20.15 11.86 1.12
C ASN A 147 18.70 12.05 0.65
N VAL A 148 17.74 11.93 1.58
CA VAL A 148 16.32 12.10 1.29
C VAL A 148 16.04 13.55 0.92
N GLN A 149 15.43 13.75 -0.25
CA GLN A 149 14.99 15.04 -0.77
C GLN A 149 13.51 14.97 -1.14
N TRP A 150 12.72 15.94 -0.68
CA TRP A 150 11.29 15.99 -0.90
C TRP A 150 10.93 17.04 -1.94
N TYR A 151 9.99 16.69 -2.80
CA TYR A 151 9.50 17.52 -3.89
C TYR A 151 7.99 17.73 -3.78
N LYS A 152 7.50 18.88 -4.24
CA LYS A 152 6.09 19.24 -4.21
C LYS A 152 5.55 19.38 -5.62
N ASN A 153 4.37 18.79 -5.88
CA ASN A 153 3.60 18.92 -7.12
C ASN A 153 4.40 18.62 -8.40
N GLY A 154 5.31 17.63 -8.34
CA GLY A 154 6.14 17.25 -9.48
C GLY A 154 7.26 18.24 -9.81
N GLY A 155 7.52 19.23 -8.96
CA GLY A 155 8.63 20.16 -9.12
C GLY A 155 9.99 19.46 -9.01
N THR A 156 11.03 20.07 -9.58
CA THR A 156 12.41 19.55 -9.58
C THR A 156 13.28 20.14 -8.48
N THR A 157 12.79 21.17 -7.79
CA THR A 157 13.49 21.78 -6.64
C THR A 157 13.02 21.13 -5.36
N ALA A 158 13.94 20.67 -4.54
CA ALA A 158 13.63 20.09 -3.24
C ALA A 158 13.02 21.16 -2.31
N VAL A 159 11.86 20.84 -1.70
CA VAL A 159 11.16 21.71 -0.74
C VAL A 159 11.51 21.38 0.71
N ALA A 160 12.05 20.19 0.96
CA ALA A 160 12.55 19.75 2.26
C ALA A 160 13.59 18.63 2.09
N THR A 161 14.38 18.36 3.13
CA THR A 161 15.38 17.29 3.17
C THR A 161 15.32 16.55 4.50
N GLY A 162 15.70 15.28 4.49
CA GLY A 162 15.76 14.43 5.68
C GLY A 162 14.65 13.42 5.80
N ASN A 163 14.84 12.48 6.73
CA ASN A 163 13.95 11.34 6.94
C ASN A 163 12.69 11.68 7.72
N VAL A 164 12.67 12.82 8.41
CA VAL A 164 11.50 13.35 9.12
C VAL A 164 11.31 14.79 8.69
N VAL A 165 10.14 15.14 8.19
CA VAL A 165 9.82 16.48 7.70
C VAL A 165 8.43 16.92 8.16
N LEU A 166 8.23 18.24 8.26
CA LEU A 166 6.96 18.85 8.64
C LEU A 166 6.42 19.63 7.45
N PHE A 167 5.27 19.21 6.91
CA PHE A 167 4.57 19.94 5.87
C PHE A 167 3.39 20.72 6.44
N SER A 168 3.25 21.98 6.01
CA SER A 168 2.15 22.88 6.39
C SER A 168 1.31 23.36 5.21
N GLU A 169 1.66 22.96 4.01
CA GLU A 169 0.99 23.41 2.80
C GLU A 169 0.30 22.26 2.08
N VAL A 170 -0.83 22.53 1.46
CA VAL A 170 -1.52 21.61 0.56
C VAL A 170 -0.64 21.26 -0.64
N GLY A 171 -0.71 20.02 -1.11
CA GLY A 171 0.07 19.58 -2.25
C GLY A 171 0.30 18.08 -2.28
N THR A 172 0.93 17.64 -3.35
CA THR A 172 1.36 16.26 -3.55
C THR A 172 2.86 16.18 -3.35
N TYR A 173 3.32 15.39 -2.39
CA TYR A 173 4.72 15.30 -2.01
C TYR A 173 5.27 13.92 -2.37
N THR A 174 6.44 13.95 -3.01
CA THR A 174 7.24 12.77 -3.36
C THR A 174 8.66 12.95 -2.83
N PHE A 175 9.43 11.88 -2.73
CA PHE A 175 10.84 11.97 -2.32
C PHE A 175 11.76 11.14 -3.21
N THR A 176 13.05 11.48 -3.17
CA THR A 176 14.15 10.66 -3.67
C THR A 176 15.12 10.37 -2.54
N ALA A 177 15.86 9.27 -2.64
CA ALA A 177 16.96 8.91 -1.75
C ALA A 177 18.07 8.26 -2.58
N THR A 178 19.31 8.22 -2.06
CA THR A 178 20.46 7.69 -2.81
C THR A 178 20.24 6.25 -3.30
N ASN A 179 19.54 5.44 -2.55
CA ASN A 179 19.30 4.03 -2.83
C ASN A 179 17.83 3.70 -3.15
N GLN A 180 16.99 4.71 -3.30
CA GLN A 180 15.59 4.53 -3.66
C GLN A 180 15.00 5.79 -4.28
N THR A 181 14.19 5.64 -5.31
CA THR A 181 13.44 6.72 -5.96
C THR A 181 11.95 6.46 -5.78
N CYS A 182 11.24 7.39 -5.21
CA CYS A 182 9.78 7.41 -5.15
C CYS A 182 9.27 8.52 -6.09
N PRO A 183 8.37 8.29 -7.03
CA PRO A 183 7.64 7.06 -7.28
C PRO A 183 8.26 6.19 -8.39
N ALA A 184 9.22 5.34 -8.07
CA ALA A 184 9.46 4.21 -8.95
C ALA A 184 8.32 3.21 -8.67
N ASN A 185 7.72 2.66 -9.70
CA ASN A 185 6.64 1.66 -9.71
C ASN A 185 6.21 1.12 -8.34
N GLY A 186 5.35 1.84 -7.63
CA GLY A 186 4.82 1.39 -6.35
C GLY A 186 4.78 2.41 -5.22
N CYS A 187 5.58 3.45 -5.25
CA CYS A 187 5.46 4.52 -4.25
C CYS A 187 4.24 5.40 -4.56
N CYS A 188 3.38 5.57 -3.57
CA CYS A 188 2.32 6.56 -3.63
C CYS A 188 2.78 7.84 -2.97
N PRO A 189 2.44 9.01 -3.53
CA PRO A 189 2.79 10.28 -2.92
C PRO A 189 2.03 10.50 -1.61
N VAL A 190 2.57 11.31 -0.72
CA VAL A 190 1.82 11.93 0.36
C VAL A 190 0.99 13.06 -0.23
N ILE A 191 -0.32 13.03 -0.03
CA ILE A 191 -1.24 14.07 -0.53
C ILE A 191 -1.82 14.81 0.66
N ILE A 192 -1.71 16.13 0.63
CA ILE A 192 -2.26 17.02 1.64
C ILE A 192 -3.29 17.92 0.97
N GLU A 193 -4.51 17.93 1.49
CA GLU A 193 -5.62 18.75 1.04
C GLU A 193 -6.00 19.76 2.14
N ALA A 194 -6.69 20.82 1.76
CA ALA A 194 -7.25 21.77 2.74
C ALA A 194 -8.37 21.09 3.53
N GLY A 195 -8.30 21.18 4.84
CA GLY A 195 -9.34 20.66 5.72
C GLY A 195 -10.66 21.38 5.49
N THR A 196 -11.75 20.62 5.41
CA THR A 196 -13.09 21.14 5.15
C THR A 196 -13.86 21.50 6.42
N ASN A 197 -13.46 20.91 7.55
CA ASN A 197 -14.11 21.09 8.87
C ASN A 197 -13.16 21.75 9.88
N CYS A 198 -12.45 22.78 9.45
CA CYS A 198 -11.52 23.49 10.30
C CYS A 198 -12.25 24.48 11.20
N CYS A 199 -12.10 24.31 12.51
CA CYS A 199 -12.50 25.37 13.43
C CYS A 199 -11.57 26.57 13.27
N PRO A 200 -12.10 27.83 13.31
CA PRO A 200 -11.26 29.00 13.46
C PRO A 200 -10.39 28.85 14.72
N VAL A 201 -9.12 29.22 14.63
CA VAL A 201 -8.10 28.96 15.67
C VAL A 201 -8.49 29.49 17.04
N ASP A 202 -9.35 30.53 17.09
CA ASP A 202 -9.72 31.23 18.32
C ASP A 202 -11.08 30.84 18.92
N ILE A 203 -11.83 29.89 18.31
CA ILE A 203 -13.24 29.65 18.69
C ILE A 203 -13.58 28.15 18.91
N CYS A 204 -12.65 27.22 18.74
CA CYS A 204 -12.92 25.81 19.00
C CYS A 204 -12.90 25.52 20.51
N VAL A 205 -13.95 25.85 21.19
CA VAL A 205 -14.19 25.41 22.57
C VAL A 205 -15.01 24.09 22.50
N PRO A 206 -14.54 22.98 23.07
CA PRO A 206 -15.35 21.78 23.15
C PRO A 206 -16.58 22.07 24.03
N PHE A 207 -17.76 21.95 23.43
CA PHE A 207 -19.01 22.11 24.17
C PHE A 207 -19.89 20.87 24.01
N THR A 208 -20.64 20.58 25.06
CA THR A 208 -21.62 19.49 25.06
C THR A 208 -23.04 20.12 25.06
N VAL A 209 -23.81 19.76 24.02
CA VAL A 209 -25.23 20.17 23.97
C VAL A 209 -26.08 19.07 24.60
N LYS A 210 -26.82 19.38 25.66
CA LYS A 210 -27.83 18.47 26.26
C LYS A 210 -29.22 19.05 26.04
N LYS A 211 -30.09 18.31 25.36
CA LYS A 211 -31.52 18.67 25.25
C LYS A 211 -32.20 18.35 26.57
N LYS A 212 -32.70 19.36 27.27
CA LYS A 212 -33.58 19.17 28.44
C LYS A 212 -35.03 19.08 27.96
N ARG A 213 -35.73 18.05 28.38
CA ARG A 213 -37.23 18.04 28.28
C ARG A 213 -37.76 18.95 29.34
N LYS A 214 -38.78 19.77 28.99
CA LYS A 214 -39.58 20.53 29.95
C LYS A 214 -40.49 19.57 30.72
#